data_8a197aacae4f5820ae50465c2446083b
#
_entry.id   8a197aacae4f5820ae50465c2446083b
#
_cell.length_a   1.000
_cell.length_b   1.000
_cell.length_c   1.000
_cell.angle_alpha   90.00
_cell.angle_beta   90.00
_cell.angle_gamma   90.00
#
_symmetry.space_group_name_H-M   'P 1'
#
loop_
_entity.id
_entity.type
_entity.pdbx_description
1 polymer ?
#
loop_
_entity_poly.entity_id
_entity_poly.type
_entity_poly.pdbx_seq_one_letter_code
_entity_poly.pdbx_strand_id
1 'polypeptide(L)'
;KEAHTSNEELIKCWHKALEANGLKKDWIQYLKMDRDTTQEFLKNPDQKLDLIVPRGGERLIAFVKEHAKCAVLVSGRGNNFAYVAPDADTEKVIPVIVNAKTDKISGCNALDKVLIDRKHPHFEEIAQKIESELNKHDIQIIATDELLKCLKTTAEINSKSIWSEEFLSKKAAMGTVDGLENAIEFINTYS
;
A
#
# COMPACT_ATOMS: atom_id res chain seq x y z
N LYS A 1 0.84 -20.07 8.80
CA LYS A 1 1.07 -21.08 9.86
C LYS A 1 0.45 -20.66 11.18
N GLU A 2 0.53 -19.40 11.56
CA GLU A 2 0.16 -18.90 12.89
C GLU A 2 -1.35 -18.77 13.13
N ALA A 3 -2.17 -18.77 12.07
CA ALA A 3 -3.60 -18.55 12.14
C ALA A 3 -4.47 -19.81 11.90
N HIS A 4 -3.89 -21.02 11.94
CA HIS A 4 -4.64 -22.25 11.64
C HIS A 4 -5.87 -22.41 12.52
N THR A 5 -5.70 -22.28 13.84
CA THR A 5 -6.81 -22.41 14.80
C THR A 5 -7.90 -21.36 14.55
N SER A 6 -7.52 -20.11 14.32
CA SER A 6 -8.47 -19.04 14.02
C SER A 6 -9.21 -19.29 12.71
N ASN A 7 -8.51 -19.78 11.67
CA ASN A 7 -9.13 -20.11 10.39
C ASN A 7 -10.11 -21.29 10.53
N GLU A 8 -9.76 -22.31 11.32
CA GLU A 8 -10.65 -23.44 11.58
C GLU A 8 -11.95 -22.99 12.28
N GLU A 9 -11.86 -22.07 13.26
CA GLU A 9 -13.06 -21.54 13.92
C GLU A 9 -13.89 -20.66 12.99
N LEU A 10 -13.26 -19.84 12.16
CA LEU A 10 -13.96 -19.05 11.15
C LEU A 10 -14.71 -19.93 10.14
N ILE A 11 -14.11 -21.02 9.67
CA ILE A 11 -14.76 -21.95 8.76
C ILE A 11 -15.96 -22.66 9.43
N LYS A 12 -15.86 -23.00 10.70
CA LYS A 12 -17.01 -23.55 11.45
C LYS A 12 -18.18 -22.56 11.50
N CYS A 13 -17.90 -21.26 11.68
CA CYS A 13 -18.95 -20.23 11.66
C CYS A 13 -19.58 -20.13 10.25
N TRP A 14 -18.77 -20.13 9.19
CA TRP A 14 -19.27 -20.15 7.82
C TRP A 14 -20.12 -21.37 7.52
N HIS A 15 -19.68 -22.56 7.91
CA HIS A 15 -20.44 -23.79 7.69
C HIS A 15 -21.80 -23.76 8.40
N LYS A 16 -21.86 -23.26 9.65
CA LYS A 16 -23.13 -23.08 10.36
C LYS A 16 -24.08 -22.12 9.64
N ALA A 17 -23.54 -21.01 9.13
CA ALA A 17 -24.32 -20.03 8.37
C ALA A 17 -24.85 -20.62 7.06
N LEU A 18 -24.02 -21.37 6.32
CA LEU A 18 -24.44 -22.05 5.09
C LEU A 18 -25.58 -23.05 5.36
N GLU A 19 -25.43 -23.91 6.38
CA GLU A 19 -26.46 -24.88 6.75
C GLU A 19 -27.78 -24.21 7.17
N ALA A 20 -27.70 -23.13 7.97
CA ALA A 20 -28.88 -22.40 8.41
C ALA A 20 -29.65 -21.77 7.22
N ASN A 21 -28.99 -21.54 6.09
CA ASN A 21 -29.60 -21.03 4.86
C ASN A 21 -29.84 -22.11 3.79
N GLY A 22 -29.76 -23.38 4.15
CA GLY A 22 -30.02 -24.51 3.22
C GLY A 22 -28.95 -24.71 2.15
N LEU A 23 -27.75 -24.15 2.36
CA LEU A 23 -26.62 -24.26 1.43
C LEU A 23 -25.65 -25.36 1.85
N LYS A 24 -24.89 -25.88 0.90
CA LYS A 24 -23.92 -26.95 1.17
C LYS A 24 -22.63 -26.37 1.79
N LYS A 25 -22.03 -27.11 2.73
CA LYS A 25 -20.77 -26.74 3.39
C LYS A 25 -19.59 -26.68 2.42
N ASP A 26 -19.58 -27.48 1.37
CA ASP A 26 -18.51 -27.57 0.39
C ASP A 26 -18.33 -26.32 -0.48
N TRP A 27 -19.24 -25.32 -0.36
CA TRP A 27 -19.04 -24.00 -0.96
C TRP A 27 -17.84 -23.23 -0.39
N ILE A 28 -17.48 -23.54 0.87
CA ILE A 28 -16.29 -22.94 1.50
C ILE A 28 -15.47 -24.07 2.12
N GLN A 29 -14.23 -24.21 1.69
CA GLN A 29 -13.33 -25.24 2.17
C GLN A 29 -12.03 -24.60 2.71
N TYR A 30 -11.53 -25.14 3.80
CA TYR A 30 -10.23 -24.80 4.35
C TYR A 30 -9.24 -25.93 4.09
N LEU A 31 -8.31 -25.69 3.21
CA LEU A 31 -7.26 -26.66 2.87
C LEU A 31 -6.10 -26.48 3.84
N LYS A 32 -5.99 -27.40 4.82
CA LYS A 32 -4.89 -27.39 5.81
C LYS A 32 -3.65 -28.01 5.20
N MET A 33 -2.89 -27.20 4.48
CA MET A 33 -1.66 -27.62 3.79
C MET A 33 -0.45 -26.96 4.40
N ASP A 34 0.70 -27.64 4.39
CA ASP A 34 1.99 -27.02 4.63
C ASP A 34 2.44 -26.21 3.39
N ARG A 35 3.64 -25.64 3.45
CA ARG A 35 4.13 -24.78 2.38
C ARG A 35 4.40 -25.57 1.10
N ASP A 36 4.99 -26.74 1.21
CA ASP A 36 5.42 -27.52 0.05
C ASP A 36 4.20 -28.13 -0.66
N THR A 37 3.26 -28.68 0.10
CA THR A 37 1.96 -29.15 -0.41
C THR A 37 1.17 -28.01 -1.06
N THR A 38 1.17 -26.80 -0.48
CA THR A 38 0.52 -25.64 -1.08
C THR A 38 1.15 -25.27 -2.42
N GLN A 39 2.49 -25.29 -2.51
CA GLN A 39 3.18 -24.98 -3.76
C GLN A 39 2.88 -26.02 -4.83
N GLU A 40 2.88 -27.31 -4.48
CA GLU A 40 2.53 -28.38 -5.44
C GLU A 40 1.08 -28.27 -5.91
N PHE A 41 0.15 -28.04 -4.99
CA PHE A 41 -1.26 -27.79 -5.34
C PHE A 41 -1.42 -26.59 -6.29
N LEU A 42 -0.67 -25.50 -6.08
CA LEU A 42 -0.74 -24.32 -6.94
C LEU A 42 -0.17 -24.57 -8.35
N LYS A 43 0.84 -25.44 -8.47
CA LYS A 43 1.39 -25.85 -9.77
C LYS A 43 0.47 -26.82 -10.53
N ASN A 44 -0.08 -27.80 -9.81
CA ASN A 44 -0.84 -28.90 -10.35
C ASN A 44 -2.07 -29.15 -9.46
N PRO A 45 -3.08 -28.29 -9.52
CA PRO A 45 -4.28 -28.49 -8.72
C PRO A 45 -5.06 -29.73 -9.20
N ASP A 46 -5.44 -30.59 -8.29
CA ASP A 46 -6.28 -31.77 -8.55
C ASP A 46 -7.68 -31.39 -9.08
N GLN A 47 -8.10 -30.17 -8.76
CA GLN A 47 -9.37 -29.60 -9.18
C GLN A 47 -9.15 -28.40 -10.10
N LYS A 48 -10.10 -28.14 -11.00
CA LYS A 48 -10.08 -26.96 -11.82
C LYS A 48 -10.21 -25.71 -10.95
N LEU A 49 -9.19 -24.86 -10.98
CA LEU A 49 -9.22 -23.52 -10.40
C LEU A 49 -9.53 -22.50 -11.49
N ASP A 50 -10.48 -21.61 -11.25
CA ASP A 50 -10.83 -20.53 -12.17
C ASP A 50 -10.06 -19.24 -11.84
N LEU A 51 -9.77 -19.02 -10.55
CA LEU A 51 -9.08 -17.81 -10.06
C LEU A 51 -8.26 -18.11 -8.81
N ILE A 52 -7.04 -17.57 -8.75
CA ILE A 52 -6.22 -17.54 -7.54
C ILE A 52 -6.07 -16.09 -7.07
N VAL A 53 -6.33 -15.83 -5.78
CA VAL A 53 -6.11 -14.53 -5.12
C VAL A 53 -5.03 -14.71 -4.06
N PRO A 54 -3.73 -14.58 -4.40
CA PRO A 54 -2.66 -14.79 -3.46
C PRO A 54 -2.62 -13.66 -2.41
N ARG A 55 -2.45 -14.03 -1.15
CA ARG A 55 -2.21 -13.13 -0.02
C ARG A 55 -0.96 -13.57 0.72
N GLY A 56 0.04 -12.73 0.77
CA GLY A 56 1.32 -13.01 1.41
C GLY A 56 2.45 -12.16 0.85
N GLY A 57 3.68 -12.47 1.22
CA GLY A 57 4.87 -11.75 0.76
C GLY A 57 5.17 -11.98 -0.73
N GLU A 58 6.03 -11.15 -1.29
CA GLU A 58 6.42 -11.12 -2.71
C GLU A 58 6.81 -12.48 -3.28
N ARG A 59 7.52 -13.29 -2.48
CA ARG A 59 7.95 -14.64 -2.93
C ARG A 59 6.77 -15.54 -3.26
N LEU A 60 5.68 -15.45 -2.49
CA LEU A 60 4.46 -16.20 -2.79
C LEU A 60 3.77 -15.66 -4.03
N ILE A 61 3.66 -14.35 -4.14
CA ILE A 61 3.02 -13.69 -5.29
C ILE A 61 3.78 -14.01 -6.58
N ALA A 62 5.11 -13.87 -6.58
CA ALA A 62 5.95 -14.21 -7.71
C ALA A 62 5.79 -15.69 -8.11
N PHE A 63 5.82 -16.59 -7.13
CA PHE A 63 5.63 -18.02 -7.36
C PHE A 63 4.26 -18.33 -8.00
N VAL A 64 3.18 -17.72 -7.50
CA VAL A 64 1.84 -17.93 -8.06
C VAL A 64 1.75 -17.38 -9.48
N LYS A 65 2.29 -16.20 -9.76
CA LYS A 65 2.33 -15.62 -11.11
C LYS A 65 3.06 -16.52 -12.12
N GLU A 66 4.16 -17.14 -11.69
CA GLU A 66 4.97 -18.00 -12.55
C GLU A 66 4.32 -19.35 -12.85
N HIS A 67 3.61 -19.93 -11.87
CA HIS A 67 3.18 -21.32 -11.94
C HIS A 67 1.66 -21.52 -12.11
N ALA A 68 0.84 -20.51 -11.86
CA ALA A 68 -0.61 -20.64 -11.94
C ALA A 68 -1.07 -20.93 -13.38
N LYS A 69 -1.99 -21.87 -13.50
CA LYS A 69 -2.62 -22.26 -14.78
C LYS A 69 -4.01 -21.64 -14.99
N CYS A 70 -4.38 -20.69 -14.14
CA CYS A 70 -5.65 -19.97 -14.20
C CYS A 70 -5.41 -18.46 -13.96
N ALA A 71 -6.47 -17.67 -14.03
CA ALA A 71 -6.39 -16.25 -13.74
C ALA A 71 -5.86 -15.99 -12.32
N VAL A 72 -5.01 -14.96 -12.16
CA VAL A 72 -4.45 -14.56 -10.86
C VAL A 72 -4.81 -13.13 -10.60
N LEU A 73 -5.53 -12.86 -9.50
CA LEU A 73 -5.82 -11.51 -9.04
C LEU A 73 -4.81 -11.11 -7.97
N VAL A 74 -3.81 -10.33 -8.36
CA VAL A 74 -2.79 -9.83 -7.45
C VAL A 74 -3.20 -8.49 -6.91
N SER A 75 -3.20 -8.33 -5.58
CA SER A 75 -3.18 -7.03 -4.95
C SER A 75 -1.75 -6.51 -5.01
N GLY A 76 -1.53 -5.38 -5.66
CA GLY A 76 -0.24 -4.70 -5.69
C GLY A 76 0.20 -4.25 -4.30
N ARG A 77 1.44 -3.75 -4.20
CA ARG A 77 1.89 -3.00 -3.03
C ARG A 77 1.13 -1.67 -2.97
N GLY A 78 0.88 -1.19 -1.76
CA GLY A 78 0.42 0.16 -1.57
C GLY A 78 1.62 1.10 -1.62
N ASN A 79 1.78 1.84 -2.71
CA ASN A 79 2.76 2.93 -2.81
C ASN A 79 2.02 4.20 -3.20
N ASN A 80 1.42 4.84 -2.19
CA ASN A 80 0.42 5.87 -2.41
C ASN A 80 1.07 7.25 -2.44
N PHE A 81 0.72 8.02 -3.46
CA PHE A 81 1.19 9.39 -3.66
C PHE A 81 0.04 10.39 -3.52
N ALA A 82 0.34 11.55 -2.96
CA ALA A 82 -0.47 12.74 -3.08
C ALA A 82 0.27 13.78 -3.91
N TYR A 83 -0.38 14.35 -4.90
CA TYR A 83 0.11 15.48 -5.66
C TYR A 83 -0.60 16.76 -5.22
N VAL A 84 0.18 17.74 -4.82
CA VAL A 84 -0.29 19.08 -4.45
C VAL A 84 -0.13 19.99 -5.65
N ALA A 85 -1.26 20.25 -6.32
CA ALA A 85 -1.31 21.07 -7.54
C ALA A 85 -1.12 22.57 -7.23
N PRO A 86 -0.76 23.39 -8.23
CA PRO A 86 -0.55 24.83 -8.03
C PRO A 86 -1.77 25.60 -7.52
N ASP A 87 -2.97 25.12 -7.80
CA ASP A 87 -4.26 25.69 -7.39
C ASP A 87 -4.88 24.99 -6.17
N ALA A 88 -4.12 24.09 -5.51
CA ALA A 88 -4.61 23.36 -4.36
C ALA A 88 -4.88 24.30 -3.16
N ASP A 89 -6.05 24.13 -2.56
CA ASP A 89 -6.44 24.85 -1.35
C ASP A 89 -5.65 24.32 -0.14
N THR A 90 -4.73 25.12 0.37
CA THR A 90 -3.85 24.77 1.48
C THR A 90 -4.62 24.29 2.72
N GLU A 91 -5.76 24.90 3.03
CA GLU A 91 -6.56 24.53 4.21
C GLU A 91 -7.20 23.16 4.08
N LYS A 92 -7.42 22.69 2.84
CA LYS A 92 -7.94 21.33 2.56
C LYS A 92 -6.83 20.30 2.40
N VAL A 93 -5.72 20.67 1.78
CA VAL A 93 -4.58 19.75 1.52
C VAL A 93 -4.02 19.20 2.83
N ILE A 94 -3.80 20.05 3.83
CA ILE A 94 -3.16 19.63 5.07
C ILE A 94 -3.95 18.52 5.80
N PRO A 95 -5.25 18.70 6.14
CA PRO A 95 -6.00 17.64 6.82
C PRO A 95 -6.13 16.36 5.98
N VAL A 96 -6.20 16.45 4.65
CA VAL A 96 -6.25 15.27 3.77
C VAL A 96 -4.95 14.47 3.86
N ILE A 97 -3.79 15.13 3.75
CA ILE A 97 -2.47 14.46 3.85
C ILE A 97 -2.29 13.84 5.23
N VAL A 98 -2.61 14.58 6.29
CA VAL A 98 -2.48 14.08 7.67
C VAL A 98 -3.37 12.86 7.89
N ASN A 99 -4.65 12.93 7.53
CA ASN A 99 -5.57 11.81 7.66
C ASN A 99 -5.10 10.59 6.86
N ALA A 100 -4.75 10.80 5.59
CA ALA A 100 -4.30 9.72 4.70
C ALA A 100 -3.05 8.99 5.21
N LYS A 101 -2.19 9.68 5.99
CA LYS A 101 -1.00 9.06 6.59
C LYS A 101 -1.25 8.46 7.95
N THR A 102 -2.13 9.06 8.77
CA THR A 102 -2.19 8.76 10.22
C THR A 102 -3.35 7.86 10.62
N ASP A 103 -4.43 7.77 9.83
CA ASP A 103 -5.61 6.96 10.15
C ASP A 103 -5.24 5.47 10.33
N LYS A 104 -4.45 4.91 9.42
CA LYS A 104 -3.95 3.54 9.52
C LYS A 104 -2.56 3.42 8.90
N ILE A 105 -1.53 3.75 9.66
CA ILE A 105 -0.14 3.85 9.22
C ILE A 105 0.37 2.60 8.48
N SER A 106 -0.06 1.40 8.89
CA SER A 106 0.31 0.12 8.28
C SER A 106 -0.69 -0.39 7.24
N GLY A 107 -1.63 0.45 6.82
CA GLY A 107 -2.58 0.10 5.76
C GLY A 107 -1.95 0.21 4.38
N CYS A 108 -2.30 -0.70 3.47
CA CYS A 108 -1.87 -0.64 2.07
C CYS A 108 -2.38 0.62 1.32
N ASN A 109 -3.31 1.36 1.91
CA ASN A 109 -3.84 2.64 1.42
C ASN A 109 -3.32 3.85 2.21
N ALA A 110 -2.37 3.65 3.13
CA ALA A 110 -1.73 4.77 3.82
C ALA A 110 -0.89 5.59 2.85
N LEU A 111 -0.92 6.90 3.00
CA LEU A 111 -0.09 7.80 2.19
C LEU A 111 1.39 7.61 2.52
N ASP A 112 2.22 7.44 1.51
CA ASP A 112 3.66 7.31 1.66
C ASP A 112 4.44 8.49 1.09
N LYS A 113 3.96 9.09 0.01
CA LYS A 113 4.69 10.14 -0.71
C LYS A 113 3.82 11.36 -0.96
N VAL A 114 4.42 12.53 -0.84
CA VAL A 114 3.82 13.82 -1.18
C VAL A 114 4.69 14.50 -2.25
N LEU A 115 4.09 14.80 -3.38
CA LEU A 115 4.72 15.57 -4.46
C LEU A 115 4.12 16.96 -4.49
N ILE A 116 4.93 17.99 -4.34
CA ILE A 116 4.47 19.39 -4.38
C ILE A 116 4.90 20.01 -5.69
N ASP A 117 3.96 20.64 -6.38
CA ASP A 117 4.27 21.39 -7.61
C ASP A 117 5.09 22.62 -7.28
N ARG A 118 6.22 22.81 -8.00
CA ARG A 118 7.09 23.99 -7.81
C ARG A 118 6.38 25.31 -8.12
N LYS A 119 5.33 25.28 -8.93
CA LYS A 119 4.51 26.46 -9.28
C LYS A 119 3.46 26.81 -8.25
N HIS A 120 3.34 26.03 -7.15
CA HIS A 120 2.41 26.37 -6.09
C HIS A 120 2.79 27.73 -5.48
N PRO A 121 1.88 28.71 -5.42
CA PRO A 121 2.22 30.08 -4.99
C PRO A 121 2.75 30.17 -3.55
N HIS A 122 2.38 29.21 -2.72
CA HIS A 122 2.82 29.09 -1.31
C HIS A 122 3.67 27.83 -1.10
N PHE A 123 4.54 27.50 -2.06
CA PHE A 123 5.32 26.26 -2.09
C PHE A 123 6.04 25.95 -0.77
N GLU A 124 6.84 26.87 -0.26
CA GLU A 124 7.59 26.66 0.99
C GLU A 124 6.66 26.58 2.21
N GLU A 125 5.64 27.44 2.26
CA GLU A 125 4.69 27.48 3.37
C GLU A 125 3.91 26.17 3.49
N ILE A 126 3.42 25.62 2.38
CA ILE A 126 2.66 24.38 2.36
C ILE A 126 3.56 23.18 2.72
N ALA A 127 4.80 23.16 2.23
CA ALA A 127 5.77 22.14 2.59
C ALA A 127 6.05 22.13 4.10
N GLN A 128 6.29 23.32 4.70
CA GLN A 128 6.52 23.47 6.13
C GLN A 128 5.29 23.10 6.98
N LYS A 129 4.08 23.45 6.52
CA LYS A 129 2.84 23.08 7.19
C LYS A 129 2.64 21.55 7.17
N ILE A 130 2.85 20.89 6.02
CA ILE A 130 2.76 19.43 5.92
C ILE A 130 3.75 18.78 6.89
N GLU A 131 5.02 19.20 6.88
CA GLU A 131 6.03 18.69 7.80
C GLU A 131 5.61 18.87 9.26
N SER A 132 5.21 20.09 9.62
CA SER A 132 4.82 20.43 11.00
C SER A 132 3.65 19.59 11.51
N GLU A 133 2.62 19.40 10.68
CA GLU A 133 1.46 18.62 11.08
C GLU A 133 1.77 17.11 11.16
N LEU A 134 2.52 16.56 10.22
CA LEU A 134 2.93 15.16 10.25
C LEU A 134 3.85 14.86 11.44
N ASN A 135 4.75 15.79 11.80
CA ASN A 135 5.63 15.65 12.97
C ASN A 135 4.87 15.60 14.30
N LYS A 136 3.69 16.24 14.41
CA LYS A 136 2.81 16.11 15.60
C LYS A 136 2.32 14.66 15.83
N HIS A 137 2.34 13.86 14.80
CA HIS A 137 1.97 12.43 14.83
C HIS A 137 3.18 11.48 14.82
N ASP A 138 4.39 12.00 15.10
CA ASP A 138 5.66 11.29 15.08
C ASP A 138 5.99 10.68 13.69
N ILE A 139 5.50 11.27 12.61
CA ILE A 139 5.83 10.84 11.25
C ILE A 139 7.19 11.44 10.88
N GLN A 140 8.18 10.59 10.64
CA GLN A 140 9.48 10.98 10.13
C GLN A 140 9.38 11.40 8.66
N ILE A 141 9.78 12.63 8.36
CA ILE A 141 9.85 13.14 6.98
C ILE A 141 11.25 12.91 6.42
N ILE A 142 11.31 12.39 5.20
CA ILE A 142 12.50 12.39 4.34
C ILE A 142 12.17 13.21 3.10
N ALA A 143 13.10 14.03 2.64
CA ALA A 143 12.80 15.00 1.59
C ALA A 143 13.90 15.07 0.52
N THR A 144 13.54 15.59 -0.65
CA THR A 144 14.52 15.95 -1.68
C THR A 144 15.35 17.15 -1.25
N ASP A 145 16.58 17.26 -1.77
CA ASP A 145 17.51 18.37 -1.50
C ASP A 145 16.85 19.75 -1.60
N GLU A 146 15.98 19.94 -2.59
CA GLU A 146 15.26 21.21 -2.78
C GLU A 146 14.37 21.56 -1.59
N LEU A 147 13.60 20.58 -1.08
CA LEU A 147 12.72 20.79 0.08
C LEU A 147 13.49 20.92 1.39
N LEU A 148 14.65 20.29 1.53
CA LEU A 148 15.49 20.43 2.71
C LEU A 148 15.92 21.88 2.99
N LYS A 149 15.91 22.74 1.97
CA LYS A 149 16.24 24.16 2.11
C LYS A 149 15.19 24.94 2.91
N CYS A 150 13.95 24.46 2.96
CA CYS A 150 12.86 25.13 3.66
C CYS A 150 12.27 24.29 4.82
N LEU A 151 12.57 22.99 4.91
CA LEU A 151 12.09 22.12 5.96
C LEU A 151 13.04 22.07 7.18
N LYS A 152 12.53 21.60 8.32
CA LYS A 152 13.32 21.37 9.53
C LYS A 152 14.02 20.01 9.53
N THR A 153 13.48 19.04 8.79
CA THR A 153 14.12 17.73 8.65
C THR A 153 15.46 17.85 7.93
N THR A 154 16.41 17.02 8.33
CA THR A 154 17.71 16.86 7.66
C THR A 154 17.83 15.52 6.95
N ALA A 155 16.74 14.73 6.95
CA ALA A 155 16.74 13.40 6.34
C ALA A 155 16.53 13.52 4.83
N GLU A 156 17.63 13.35 4.08
CA GLU A 156 17.66 13.45 2.63
C GLU A 156 17.29 12.15 1.93
N ILE A 157 16.62 12.26 0.78
CA ILE A 157 16.38 11.15 -0.13
C ILE A 157 17.62 10.89 -0.98
N ASN A 158 18.45 9.95 -0.54
CA ASN A 158 19.72 9.60 -1.18
C ASN A 158 19.60 8.49 -2.24
N SER A 159 18.42 7.91 -2.41
CA SER A 159 18.19 6.82 -3.36
C SER A 159 16.83 6.92 -4.02
N LYS A 160 16.80 6.70 -5.34
CA LYS A 160 15.55 6.61 -6.10
C LYS A 160 14.65 5.44 -5.65
N SER A 161 15.21 4.39 -5.04
CA SER A 161 14.44 3.24 -4.54
C SER A 161 13.42 3.62 -3.45
N ILE A 162 13.64 4.70 -2.72
CA ILE A 162 12.71 5.26 -1.72
C ILE A 162 11.31 5.53 -2.33
N TRP A 163 11.28 5.95 -3.59
CA TRP A 163 10.03 6.28 -4.27
C TRP A 163 9.19 5.03 -4.60
N SER A 164 9.81 3.86 -4.71
CA SER A 164 9.12 2.57 -4.92
C SER A 164 8.92 1.76 -3.63
N GLU A 165 9.32 2.29 -2.46
CA GLU A 165 9.19 1.61 -1.18
C GLU A 165 7.82 1.87 -0.55
N GLU A 166 7.07 0.82 -0.20
CA GLU A 166 5.91 0.92 0.68
C GLU A 166 6.37 0.99 2.13
N PHE A 167 6.13 2.10 2.81
CA PHE A 167 6.73 2.32 4.13
C PHE A 167 6.08 1.53 5.26
N LEU A 168 4.76 1.38 5.26
CA LEU A 168 4.00 0.70 6.32
C LEU A 168 4.40 1.10 7.76
N SER A 169 4.91 2.30 7.92
CA SER A 169 5.53 2.82 9.13
C SER A 169 5.30 4.33 9.28
N LYS A 170 5.72 4.89 10.41
CA LYS A 170 5.70 6.33 10.70
C LYS A 170 6.74 7.11 9.87
N LYS A 171 6.70 6.98 8.56
CA LYS A 171 7.62 7.59 7.60
C LYS A 171 6.85 8.12 6.39
N ALA A 172 7.22 9.28 5.88
CA ALA A 172 6.70 9.83 4.63
C ALA A 172 7.83 10.48 3.84
N ALA A 173 7.77 10.39 2.50
CA ALA A 173 8.71 11.07 1.62
C ALA A 173 8.05 12.29 0.99
N MET A 174 8.79 13.38 0.87
CA MET A 174 8.35 14.61 0.20
C MET A 174 9.28 14.96 -0.94
N GLY A 175 8.70 15.28 -2.09
CA GLY A 175 9.45 15.69 -3.28
C GLY A 175 8.73 16.76 -4.07
N THR A 176 9.37 17.17 -5.16
CA THR A 176 8.89 18.25 -6.02
C THR A 176 8.72 17.78 -7.45
N VAL A 177 7.76 18.35 -8.15
CA VAL A 177 7.48 18.08 -9.57
C VAL A 177 7.16 19.37 -10.33
N ASP A 178 7.26 19.30 -11.66
CA ASP A 178 7.01 20.42 -12.57
C ASP A 178 5.71 20.20 -13.36
N GLY A 179 4.57 20.33 -12.70
CA GLY A 179 3.26 20.20 -13.32
C GLY A 179 2.68 18.79 -13.24
N LEU A 180 1.42 18.69 -13.67
CA LEU A 180 0.63 17.47 -13.57
C LEU A 180 1.19 16.31 -14.39
N GLU A 181 1.64 16.58 -15.62
CA GLU A 181 2.20 15.55 -16.50
C GLU A 181 3.46 14.92 -15.90
N ASN A 182 4.34 15.74 -15.31
CA ASN A 182 5.54 15.25 -14.64
C ASN A 182 5.18 14.46 -13.36
N ALA A 183 4.14 14.88 -12.62
CA ALA A 183 3.64 14.12 -11.47
C ALA A 183 3.09 12.75 -11.89
N ILE A 184 2.33 12.68 -12.98
CA ILE A 184 1.78 11.42 -13.52
C ILE A 184 2.92 10.49 -13.97
N GLU A 185 3.89 10.99 -14.72
CA GLU A 185 5.06 10.21 -15.17
C GLU A 185 5.86 9.69 -13.97
N PHE A 186 6.08 10.54 -12.97
CA PHE A 186 6.77 10.17 -11.74
C PHE A 186 6.04 9.06 -10.99
N ILE A 187 4.74 9.21 -10.76
CA ILE A 187 3.92 8.22 -10.08
C ILE A 187 3.91 6.89 -10.85
N ASN A 188 3.70 6.92 -12.17
CA ASN A 188 3.71 5.71 -13.00
C ASN A 188 5.07 4.99 -13.01
N THR A 189 6.16 5.71 -12.77
CA THR A 189 7.50 5.13 -12.72
C THR A 189 7.75 4.38 -11.41
N TYR A 190 7.18 4.86 -10.31
CA TYR A 190 7.54 4.38 -8.97
C TYR A 190 6.40 3.67 -8.21
N SER A 191 5.15 3.79 -8.66
CA SER A 191 3.98 3.17 -8.02
C SER A 191 3.83 1.67 -8.30
#